data_0aaabd09e6b7ccaa798d88b3ece8d965
#
_entry.id   0aaabd09e6b7ccaa798d88b3ece8d965
#
_cell.length_a   1.000
_cell.length_b   1.000
_cell.length_c   1.000
_cell.angle_alpha   90.00
_cell.angle_beta   90.00
_cell.angle_gamma   90.00
#
_symmetry.space_group_name_H-M   'P 1'
#
loop_
_entity.id
_entity.type
_entity.pdbx_description
1 polymer ?
#
loop_
_entity_poly.entity_id
_entity_poly.type
_entity_poly.pdbx_seq_one_letter_code
_entity_poly.pdbx_strand_id
1 'polypeptide(L)'
;MYSRAVSQNVFPIRMMVCRVLKDLPRTWDSRNVSLWRKRLFQETLPLLLFTALSFLVMGYHPGFEDDGIYLSAVKSILNPALFPQDSDFFRLQLQASVFARWMAHFVRWTCIPLDWAELLWQLVSLYLILWACRRIAAHVFPELCAQWAAVAMVAAMFTLPVAGTSLVIADQHLHPRNLATALILIAVSRVLEKKS
;
A
#
# COMPACT_ATOMS: atom_id res chain seq x y z
N MET A 1 11.12 -47.41 -3.35
CA MET A 1 10.51 -47.43 -4.69
C MET A 1 9.44 -46.35 -4.75
N TYR A 2 9.85 -45.06 -4.72
CA TYR A 2 9.00 -43.89 -4.99
C TYR A 2 9.92 -42.74 -5.36
N SER A 3 10.39 -42.77 -6.58
CA SER A 3 11.10 -41.64 -7.21
C SER A 3 10.62 -41.59 -8.66
N ARG A 4 9.93 -40.53 -8.98
CA ARG A 4 9.69 -39.92 -10.30
C ARG A 4 8.27 -39.39 -10.35
N ALA A 5 8.10 -38.08 -10.23
CA ALA A 5 7.19 -37.24 -10.96
C ALA A 5 7.01 -35.86 -10.29
N VAL A 6 8.09 -35.08 -10.23
CA VAL A 6 7.97 -33.61 -10.09
C VAL A 6 8.95 -32.98 -11.07
N SER A 7 8.59 -33.06 -12.32
CA SER A 7 9.25 -32.27 -13.37
C SER A 7 8.23 -32.09 -14.50
N GLN A 8 7.93 -30.86 -14.81
CA GLN A 8 7.22 -30.33 -15.99
C GLN A 8 5.90 -29.63 -15.66
N ASN A 9 6.01 -28.45 -15.04
CA ASN A 9 5.07 -27.37 -15.30
C ASN A 9 5.74 -26.03 -14.93
N VAL A 10 6.93 -25.80 -15.47
CA VAL A 10 7.46 -24.44 -15.60
C VAL A 10 6.85 -23.87 -16.87
N PHE A 11 5.60 -23.42 -16.79
CA PHE A 11 4.94 -22.66 -17.84
C PHE A 11 5.79 -21.41 -18.12
N PRO A 12 6.04 -21.08 -19.37
CA PRO A 12 7.12 -20.19 -19.77
C PRO A 12 6.76 -18.72 -19.47
N ILE A 13 7.06 -18.28 -18.25
CA ILE A 13 7.10 -16.86 -17.88
C ILE A 13 7.91 -16.06 -18.92
N ARG A 14 8.92 -16.66 -19.54
CA ARG A 14 9.70 -16.10 -20.65
C ARG A 14 8.85 -15.72 -21.87
N MET A 15 7.81 -16.49 -22.22
CA MET A 15 6.95 -16.19 -23.38
C MET A 15 5.99 -15.03 -23.09
N MET A 16 5.51 -14.91 -21.84
CA MET A 16 4.63 -13.83 -21.43
C MET A 16 5.38 -12.49 -21.35
N VAL A 17 6.60 -12.50 -20.84
CA VAL A 17 7.48 -11.32 -20.78
C VAL A 17 7.89 -10.85 -22.18
N CYS A 18 8.22 -11.76 -23.10
CA CYS A 18 8.53 -11.40 -24.48
C CYS A 18 7.32 -10.85 -25.26
N ARG A 19 6.10 -11.28 -24.95
CA ARG A 19 4.90 -10.74 -25.60
C ARG A 19 4.59 -9.32 -25.07
N VAL A 20 4.69 -9.10 -23.75
CA VAL A 20 4.52 -7.77 -23.15
C VAL A 20 5.60 -6.78 -23.61
N LEU A 21 6.83 -7.24 -23.83
CA LEU A 21 7.92 -6.39 -24.34
C LEU A 21 7.80 -6.10 -25.85
N LYS A 22 7.10 -6.94 -26.63
CA LYS A 22 6.84 -6.69 -28.06
C LYS A 22 5.72 -5.69 -28.30
N ASP A 23 4.78 -5.57 -27.36
CA ASP A 23 3.64 -4.65 -27.45
C ASP A 23 3.94 -3.28 -26.85
N LEU A 24 5.17 -3.05 -26.34
CA LEU A 24 5.63 -1.72 -25.96
C LEU A 24 5.80 -0.88 -27.24
N PRO A 25 5.12 0.28 -27.35
CA PRO A 25 5.23 1.14 -28.52
C PRO A 25 6.68 1.56 -28.71
N ARG A 26 7.28 1.11 -29.83
CA ARG A 26 8.70 1.32 -30.18
C ARG A 26 9.07 2.76 -30.55
N THR A 27 8.13 3.69 -30.47
CA THR A 27 8.39 5.10 -30.74
C THR A 27 8.28 5.89 -29.44
N TRP A 28 9.40 6.09 -28.78
CA TRP A 28 9.56 7.13 -27.76
C TRP A 28 9.52 8.49 -28.45
N ASP A 29 8.32 8.97 -28.79
CA ASP A 29 8.13 10.32 -29.28
C ASP A 29 8.38 11.27 -28.10
N SER A 30 9.33 12.18 -28.26
CA SER A 30 9.70 13.18 -27.25
C SER A 30 8.49 14.02 -26.79
N ARG A 31 7.47 14.18 -27.64
CA ARG A 31 6.19 14.81 -27.29
C ARG A 31 5.39 14.00 -26.28
N ASN A 32 5.36 12.68 -26.40
CA ASN A 32 4.68 11.81 -25.44
C ASN A 32 5.37 11.84 -24.07
N VAL A 33 6.69 11.84 -24.03
CA VAL A 33 7.46 11.94 -22.77
C VAL A 33 7.16 13.27 -22.05
N SER A 34 7.06 14.37 -22.77
CA SER A 34 6.76 15.68 -22.18
C SER A 34 5.33 15.76 -21.62
N LEU A 35 4.35 15.11 -22.27
CA LEU A 35 2.97 15.03 -21.81
C LEU A 35 2.83 14.13 -20.59
N TRP A 36 3.50 12.97 -20.56
CA TRP A 36 3.54 12.08 -19.40
C TRP A 36 4.19 12.77 -18.20
N ARG A 37 5.29 13.47 -18.42
CA ARG A 37 5.98 14.22 -17.39
C ARG A 37 5.12 15.34 -16.81
N LYS A 38 4.38 16.09 -17.64
CA LYS A 38 3.42 17.11 -17.18
C LYS A 38 2.28 16.48 -16.36
N ARG A 39 1.67 15.41 -16.82
CA ARG A 39 0.60 14.70 -16.08
C ARG A 39 1.09 14.13 -14.74
N LEU A 40 2.26 13.52 -14.72
CA LEU A 40 2.88 13.03 -13.49
C LEU A 40 3.08 14.18 -12.49
N PHE A 41 3.61 15.31 -12.92
CA PHE A 41 3.77 16.47 -12.04
C PHE A 41 2.42 17.03 -11.56
N GLN A 42 1.46 17.15 -12.42
CA GLN A 42 0.15 17.73 -12.10
C GLN A 42 -0.69 16.86 -11.15
N GLU A 43 -0.51 15.54 -11.16
CA GLU A 43 -1.26 14.63 -10.28
C GLU A 43 -0.44 14.19 -9.08
N THR A 44 0.83 13.84 -9.27
CA THR A 44 1.68 13.26 -8.20
C THR A 44 2.08 14.29 -7.16
N LEU A 45 2.44 15.51 -7.57
CA LEU A 45 2.90 16.55 -6.65
C LEU A 45 1.82 16.97 -5.63
N PRO A 46 0.57 17.28 -6.06
CA PRO A 46 -0.50 17.56 -5.09
C PRO A 46 -0.81 16.37 -4.18
N LEU A 47 -0.79 15.14 -4.69
CA LEU A 47 -1.00 13.95 -3.87
C LEU A 47 0.09 13.77 -2.81
N LEU A 48 1.35 13.98 -3.16
CA LEU A 48 2.46 13.96 -2.21
C LEU A 48 2.31 15.06 -1.15
N LEU A 49 1.88 16.25 -1.57
CA LEU A 49 1.64 17.36 -0.65
C LEU A 49 0.51 17.03 0.33
N PHE A 50 -0.63 16.49 -0.16
CA PHE A 50 -1.72 16.06 0.72
C PHE A 50 -1.29 14.91 1.63
N THR A 51 -0.50 13.94 1.13
CA THR A 51 0.05 12.86 1.94
C THR A 51 0.93 13.40 3.06
N ALA A 52 1.85 14.30 2.74
CA ALA A 52 2.74 14.91 3.73
C ALA A 52 1.96 15.74 4.75
N LEU A 53 0.99 16.53 4.29
CA LEU A 53 0.15 17.37 5.17
C LEU A 53 -0.70 16.49 6.10
N SER A 54 -1.36 15.46 5.57
CA SER A 54 -2.13 14.51 6.39
C SER A 54 -1.25 13.83 7.42
N PHE A 55 -0.07 13.35 7.01
CA PHE A 55 0.89 12.71 7.90
C PHE A 55 1.33 13.65 9.04
N LEU A 56 1.59 14.92 8.72
CA LEU A 56 1.97 15.92 9.74
C LEU A 56 0.81 16.24 10.70
N VAL A 57 -0.41 16.35 10.18
CA VAL A 57 -1.61 16.65 11.00
C VAL A 57 -2.02 15.46 11.87
N MET A 58 -1.97 14.24 11.31
CA MET A 58 -2.28 13.02 12.06
C MET A 58 -1.28 12.76 13.17
N GLY A 59 -0.01 13.11 12.97
CA GLY A 59 1.11 12.62 13.73
C GLY A 59 1.49 11.19 13.33
N TYR A 60 2.62 10.74 13.83
CA TYR A 60 3.09 9.36 13.64
C TYR A 60 3.44 8.78 15.01
N HIS A 61 2.73 7.75 15.42
CA HIS A 61 2.84 7.15 16.75
C HIS A 61 3.12 5.64 16.64
N PRO A 62 4.36 5.24 16.27
CA PRO A 62 4.73 3.83 16.19
C PRO A 62 4.65 3.16 17.57
N GLY A 63 4.18 1.92 17.59
CA GLY A 63 4.03 1.15 18.82
C GLY A 63 2.81 1.51 19.68
N PHE A 64 1.91 2.36 19.17
CA PHE A 64 0.69 2.74 19.87
C PHE A 64 -0.44 1.73 19.58
N GLU A 65 -1.34 1.51 20.54
CA GLU A 65 -2.49 0.59 20.41
C GLU A 65 -2.08 -0.81 19.93
N ASP A 66 -2.72 -1.30 18.86
CA ASP A 66 -2.52 -2.63 18.30
C ASP A 66 -1.18 -2.81 17.57
N ASP A 67 -0.47 -1.72 17.27
CA ASP A 67 0.81 -1.77 16.59
C ASP A 67 1.86 -2.55 17.39
N GLY A 68 1.80 -2.45 18.72
CA GLY A 68 2.63 -3.25 19.61
C GLY A 68 2.52 -4.76 19.37
N ILE A 69 1.35 -5.25 18.96
CA ILE A 69 1.10 -6.66 18.64
C ILE A 69 1.69 -7.02 17.28
N TYR A 70 1.42 -6.20 16.25
CA TYR A 70 1.89 -6.44 14.89
C TYR A 70 3.40 -6.34 14.76
N LEU A 71 4.00 -5.30 15.37
CA LEU A 71 5.45 -5.10 15.40
C LEU A 71 6.16 -6.23 16.16
N SER A 72 5.62 -6.65 17.29
CA SER A 72 6.18 -7.75 18.06
C SER A 72 6.15 -9.06 17.27
N ALA A 73 5.10 -9.30 16.50
CA ALA A 73 5.03 -10.44 15.58
C ALA A 73 6.10 -10.37 14.48
N VAL A 74 6.34 -9.19 13.89
CA VAL A 74 7.44 -8.98 12.92
C VAL A 74 8.80 -9.21 13.57
N LYS A 75 9.04 -8.63 14.74
CA LYS A 75 10.29 -8.78 15.52
C LYS A 75 10.56 -10.24 15.87
N SER A 76 9.52 -11.02 16.23
CA SER A 76 9.65 -12.45 16.53
C SER A 76 10.10 -13.27 15.31
N ILE A 77 9.67 -12.89 14.10
CA ILE A 77 10.15 -13.53 12.85
C ILE A 77 11.61 -13.14 12.57
N LEU A 78 11.96 -11.86 12.78
CA LEU A 78 13.31 -11.35 12.50
C LEU A 78 14.33 -11.92 13.48
N ASN A 79 13.98 -12.00 14.76
CA ASN A 79 14.81 -12.54 15.83
C ASN A 79 13.95 -13.35 16.84
N PRO A 80 13.84 -14.68 16.66
CA PRO A 80 13.05 -15.54 17.53
C PRO A 80 13.49 -15.56 19.01
N ALA A 81 14.72 -15.13 19.30
CA ALA A 81 15.25 -15.11 20.67
C ALA A 81 14.71 -13.95 21.52
N LEU A 82 14.02 -12.97 20.91
CA LEU A 82 13.49 -11.81 21.65
C LEU A 82 12.32 -12.17 22.58
N PHE A 83 11.53 -13.19 22.23
CA PHE A 83 10.30 -13.55 22.97
C PHE A 83 10.27 -15.06 23.29
N PRO A 84 11.15 -15.57 24.18
CA PRO A 84 11.24 -16.99 24.42
C PRO A 84 10.02 -17.58 25.16
N GLN A 85 9.30 -16.78 25.94
CA GLN A 85 8.17 -17.21 26.75
C GLN A 85 6.80 -16.97 26.09
N ASP A 86 6.68 -15.95 25.22
CA ASP A 86 5.42 -15.51 24.62
C ASP A 86 5.27 -15.91 23.15
N SER A 87 6.06 -16.90 22.70
CA SER A 87 6.10 -17.31 21.29
C SER A 87 4.73 -17.74 20.75
N ASP A 88 3.88 -18.33 21.57
CA ASP A 88 2.58 -18.85 21.15
C ASP A 88 1.57 -17.72 20.89
N PHE A 89 1.60 -16.63 21.67
CA PHE A 89 0.78 -15.44 21.42
C PHE A 89 1.07 -14.86 20.04
N PHE A 90 2.35 -14.65 19.71
CA PHE A 90 2.72 -14.12 18.40
C PHE A 90 2.44 -15.09 17.25
N ARG A 91 2.49 -16.41 17.48
CA ARG A 91 2.12 -17.43 16.48
C ARG A 91 0.66 -17.31 16.05
N LEU A 92 -0.25 -17.03 16.96
CA LEU A 92 -1.67 -16.80 16.63
C LEU A 92 -1.81 -15.62 15.68
N GLN A 93 -1.14 -14.51 15.95
CA GLN A 93 -1.14 -13.34 15.09
C GLN A 93 -0.51 -13.61 13.70
N LEU A 94 0.56 -14.41 13.66
CA LEU A 94 1.21 -14.83 12.41
C LEU A 94 0.34 -15.75 11.56
N GLN A 95 -0.59 -16.50 12.17
CA GLN A 95 -1.57 -17.32 11.45
C GLN A 95 -2.73 -16.48 10.94
N ALA A 96 -3.16 -15.47 11.70
CA ALA A 96 -4.30 -14.63 11.36
C ALA A 96 -4.00 -13.62 10.23
N SER A 97 -2.75 -13.22 10.06
CA SER A 97 -2.37 -12.18 9.08
C SER A 97 -1.09 -12.50 8.33
N VAL A 98 -1.10 -12.23 7.02
CA VAL A 98 0.12 -12.30 6.18
C VAL A 98 1.04 -11.08 6.37
N PHE A 99 0.55 -10.03 7.01
CA PHE A 99 1.24 -8.75 7.16
C PHE A 99 2.62 -8.90 7.80
N ALA A 100 2.70 -9.56 8.96
CA ALA A 100 3.97 -9.69 9.69
C ALA A 100 5.03 -10.46 8.88
N ARG A 101 4.64 -11.53 8.16
CA ARG A 101 5.53 -12.28 7.29
C ARG A 101 6.02 -11.43 6.13
N TRP A 102 5.11 -10.71 5.48
CA TRP A 102 5.43 -9.83 4.38
C TRP A 102 6.39 -8.71 4.81
N MET A 103 6.13 -8.04 5.94
CA MET A 103 7.00 -7.00 6.49
C MET A 103 8.39 -7.55 6.85
N ALA A 104 8.46 -8.72 7.51
CA ALA A 104 9.72 -9.35 7.83
C ALA A 104 10.53 -9.72 6.58
N HIS A 105 9.89 -10.21 5.52
CA HIS A 105 10.55 -10.45 4.23
C HIS A 105 11.04 -9.17 3.59
N PHE A 106 10.25 -8.10 3.61
CA PHE A 106 10.65 -6.80 3.09
C PHE A 106 11.90 -6.27 3.80
N VAL A 107 11.91 -6.27 5.14
CA VAL A 107 13.06 -5.86 5.95
C VAL A 107 14.32 -6.68 5.64
N ARG A 108 14.20 -8.02 5.55
CA ARG A 108 15.33 -8.90 5.21
C ARG A 108 15.88 -8.65 3.80
N TRP A 109 14.99 -8.42 2.85
CA TRP A 109 15.38 -8.21 1.46
C TRP A 109 16.02 -6.85 1.21
N THR A 110 15.48 -5.80 1.86
CA THR A 110 15.95 -4.42 1.67
C THR A 110 17.08 -4.04 2.63
N CYS A 111 17.26 -4.78 3.73
CA CYS A 111 18.17 -4.45 4.83
C CYS A 111 17.86 -3.09 5.49
N ILE A 112 16.65 -2.55 5.29
CA ILE A 112 16.19 -1.32 5.94
C ILE A 112 15.79 -1.64 7.39
N PRO A 113 16.16 -0.84 8.39
CA PRO A 113 15.66 -0.99 9.76
C PRO A 113 14.13 -1.02 9.82
N LEU A 114 13.57 -1.82 10.72
CA LEU A 114 12.12 -2.04 10.81
C LEU A 114 11.33 -0.73 10.95
N ASP A 115 11.81 0.19 11.79
CA ASP A 115 11.14 1.48 12.05
C ASP A 115 11.05 2.34 10.77
N TRP A 116 12.08 2.33 9.93
CA TRP A 116 12.07 3.01 8.63
C TRP A 116 11.19 2.30 7.60
N ALA A 117 11.16 0.98 7.64
CA ALA A 117 10.27 0.20 6.77
C ALA A 117 8.81 0.48 7.10
N GLU A 118 8.48 0.56 8.38
CA GLU A 118 7.15 0.90 8.88
C GLU A 118 6.73 2.31 8.44
N LEU A 119 7.57 3.31 8.69
CA LEU A 119 7.34 4.68 8.23
C LEU A 119 7.12 4.77 6.72
N LEU A 120 7.97 4.10 5.94
CA LEU A 120 7.87 4.07 4.48
C LEU A 120 6.51 3.52 4.04
N TRP A 121 6.09 2.39 4.60
CA TRP A 121 4.84 1.75 4.23
C TRP A 121 3.60 2.49 4.74
N GLN A 122 3.72 3.21 5.86
CA GLN A 122 2.70 4.15 6.31
C GLN A 122 2.48 5.25 5.27
N LEU A 123 3.55 5.92 4.84
CA LEU A 123 3.46 6.96 3.81
C LEU A 123 2.94 6.43 2.48
N VAL A 124 3.40 5.24 2.07
CA VAL A 124 2.92 4.58 0.84
C VAL A 124 1.42 4.26 0.95
N SER A 125 0.93 3.75 2.08
CA SER A 125 -0.48 3.44 2.25
C SER A 125 -1.37 4.68 2.18
N LEU A 126 -0.99 5.77 2.86
CA LEU A 126 -1.69 7.06 2.80
C LEU A 126 -1.72 7.61 1.37
N TYR A 127 -0.58 7.61 0.69
CA TYR A 127 -0.51 8.04 -0.70
C TYR A 127 -1.42 7.22 -1.62
N LEU A 128 -1.41 5.89 -1.49
CA LEU A 128 -2.24 5.00 -2.30
C LEU A 128 -3.74 5.19 -2.03
N ILE A 129 -4.15 5.45 -0.79
CA ILE A 129 -5.53 5.79 -0.46
C ILE A 129 -5.93 7.08 -1.19
N LEU A 130 -5.15 8.15 -1.06
CA LEU A 130 -5.45 9.43 -1.71
C LEU A 130 -5.42 9.32 -3.24
N TRP A 131 -4.48 8.56 -3.79
CA TRP A 131 -4.41 8.30 -5.22
C TRP A 131 -5.67 7.56 -5.72
N ALA A 132 -6.12 6.53 -5.01
CA ALA A 132 -7.34 5.82 -5.36
C ALA A 132 -8.58 6.70 -5.24
N CYS A 133 -8.69 7.52 -4.18
CA CYS A 133 -9.75 8.52 -4.03
C CYS A 133 -9.75 9.53 -5.19
N ARG A 134 -8.57 9.98 -5.64
CA ARG A 134 -8.45 10.87 -6.81
C ARG A 134 -8.98 10.21 -8.07
N ARG A 135 -8.69 8.92 -8.29
CA ARG A 135 -9.21 8.14 -9.42
C ARG A 135 -10.73 8.00 -9.35
N ILE A 136 -11.28 7.65 -8.20
CA ILE A 136 -12.71 7.54 -7.98
C ILE A 136 -13.40 8.90 -8.19
N ALA A 137 -12.85 9.98 -7.62
CA ALA A 137 -13.38 11.32 -7.77
C ALA A 137 -13.44 11.78 -9.24
N ALA A 138 -12.48 11.35 -10.07
CA ALA A 138 -12.48 11.65 -11.50
C ALA A 138 -13.64 10.97 -12.27
N HIS A 139 -14.20 9.88 -11.75
CA HIS A 139 -15.39 9.25 -12.33
C HIS A 139 -16.71 9.86 -11.82
N VAL A 140 -16.69 10.44 -10.62
CA VAL A 140 -17.89 10.99 -9.98
C VAL A 140 -18.11 12.46 -10.34
N PHE A 141 -17.03 13.23 -10.42
CA PHE A 141 -17.09 14.67 -10.63
C PHE A 141 -16.50 15.07 -11.98
N PRO A 142 -17.20 15.85 -12.81
CA PRO A 142 -16.66 16.34 -14.08
C PRO A 142 -15.61 17.44 -13.88
N GLU A 143 -15.71 18.23 -12.80
CA GLU A 143 -14.88 19.39 -12.56
C GLU A 143 -13.61 19.02 -11.78
N LEU A 144 -12.47 19.46 -12.27
CA LEU A 144 -11.16 19.19 -11.65
C LEU A 144 -11.07 19.73 -10.20
N CYS A 145 -11.68 20.91 -9.95
CA CYS A 145 -11.72 21.51 -8.62
C CYS A 145 -12.49 20.63 -7.63
N ALA A 146 -13.67 20.11 -8.01
CA ALA A 146 -14.47 19.20 -7.18
C ALA A 146 -13.72 17.88 -6.89
N GLN A 147 -12.99 17.37 -7.87
CA GLN A 147 -12.17 16.16 -7.70
C GLN A 147 -11.08 16.36 -6.64
N TRP A 148 -10.36 17.49 -6.67
CA TRP A 148 -9.33 17.79 -5.69
C TRP A 148 -9.92 18.17 -4.32
N ALA A 149 -11.07 18.81 -4.28
CA ALA A 149 -11.78 19.08 -3.03
C ALA A 149 -12.20 17.78 -2.32
N ALA A 150 -12.67 16.78 -3.07
CA ALA A 150 -12.96 15.46 -2.51
C ALA A 150 -11.72 14.77 -1.91
N VAL A 151 -10.57 14.84 -2.60
CA VAL A 151 -9.31 14.30 -2.07
C VAL A 151 -8.85 15.05 -0.83
N ALA A 152 -8.93 16.38 -0.82
CA ALA A 152 -8.59 17.20 0.33
C ALA A 152 -9.48 16.89 1.54
N MET A 153 -10.78 16.68 1.31
CA MET A 153 -11.69 16.28 2.38
C MET A 153 -11.32 14.94 2.99
N VAL A 154 -11.03 13.92 2.18
CA VAL A 154 -10.58 12.62 2.68
C VAL A 154 -9.27 12.76 3.46
N ALA A 155 -8.31 13.53 2.94
CA ALA A 155 -7.03 13.79 3.59
C ALA A 155 -7.19 14.46 4.97
N ALA A 156 -8.15 15.37 5.11
CA ALA A 156 -8.46 16.02 6.38
C ALA A 156 -9.23 15.13 7.37
N MET A 157 -9.90 14.08 6.87
CA MET A 157 -10.78 13.22 7.67
C MET A 157 -10.14 11.87 8.04
N PHE A 158 -8.86 11.65 7.79
CA PHE A 158 -8.22 10.34 8.03
C PHE A 158 -8.38 9.83 9.47
N THR A 159 -8.27 10.72 10.45
CA THR A 159 -8.35 10.40 11.88
C THR A 159 -9.73 10.60 12.50
N LEU A 160 -10.74 11.02 11.70
CA LEU A 160 -12.09 11.16 12.23
C LEU A 160 -12.75 9.79 12.39
N PRO A 161 -13.27 9.48 13.59
CA PRO A 161 -13.96 8.22 13.83
C PRO A 161 -15.20 8.09 12.95
N VAL A 162 -15.37 6.92 12.33
CA VAL A 162 -16.51 6.62 11.47
C VAL A 162 -17.71 6.25 12.34
N ALA A 163 -18.81 7.00 12.20
CA ALA A 163 -20.11 6.73 12.82
C ALA A 163 -20.04 6.46 14.35
N GLY A 164 -19.17 7.20 15.07
CA GLY A 164 -19.02 7.05 16.52
C GLY A 164 -18.32 5.77 16.98
N THR A 165 -17.68 5.06 16.06
CA THR A 165 -16.81 3.90 16.37
C THR A 165 -15.37 4.37 16.59
N SER A 166 -14.51 3.50 17.12
CA SER A 166 -13.07 3.73 17.15
C SER A 166 -12.38 3.51 15.79
N LEU A 167 -13.14 3.15 14.76
CA LEU A 167 -12.60 2.95 13.43
C LEU A 167 -12.35 4.28 12.72
N VAL A 168 -11.14 4.49 12.24
CA VAL A 168 -10.71 5.62 11.43
C VAL A 168 -10.41 5.17 10.00
N ILE A 169 -10.34 6.11 9.05
CA ILE A 169 -10.01 5.80 7.65
C ILE A 169 -8.57 5.30 7.54
N ALA A 170 -7.66 5.92 8.27
CA ALA A 170 -6.27 5.50 8.37
C ALA A 170 -5.74 5.72 9.79
N ASP A 171 -5.02 4.73 10.31
CA ASP A 171 -4.41 4.78 11.63
C ASP A 171 -3.14 5.65 11.62
N GLN A 172 -2.74 6.17 12.79
CA GLN A 172 -1.55 7.00 12.97
C GLN A 172 -0.23 6.20 12.93
N HIS A 173 -0.32 4.89 12.75
CA HIS A 173 0.79 3.94 12.61
C HIS A 173 0.50 2.99 11.46
N LEU A 174 1.48 2.19 11.06
CA LEU A 174 1.29 1.22 10.00
C LEU A 174 0.42 0.05 10.46
N HIS A 175 -0.86 0.11 10.14
CA HIS A 175 -1.80 -0.97 10.40
C HIS A 175 -2.09 -1.77 9.13
N PRO A 176 -2.25 -3.11 9.20
CA PRO A 176 -2.65 -3.94 8.05
C PRO A 176 -3.90 -3.43 7.33
N ARG A 177 -4.84 -2.81 8.07
CA ARG A 177 -6.06 -2.19 7.56
C ARG A 177 -5.76 -1.03 6.60
N ASN A 178 -4.76 -0.19 6.86
CA ASN A 178 -4.40 0.92 5.98
C ASN A 178 -4.04 0.43 4.58
N LEU A 179 -3.24 -0.64 4.49
CA LEU A 179 -2.88 -1.28 3.23
C LEU A 179 -4.10 -1.96 2.57
N ALA A 180 -4.92 -2.65 3.34
CA ALA A 180 -6.14 -3.28 2.83
C ALA A 180 -7.11 -2.24 2.27
N THR A 181 -7.33 -1.12 2.96
CA THR A 181 -8.16 -0.01 2.50
C THR A 181 -7.63 0.56 1.18
N ALA A 182 -6.33 0.79 1.07
CA ALA A 182 -5.72 1.24 -0.17
C ALA A 182 -5.99 0.27 -1.34
N LEU A 183 -5.79 -1.02 -1.14
CA LEU A 183 -6.00 -2.05 -2.16
C LEU A 183 -7.48 -2.17 -2.57
N ILE A 184 -8.40 -2.10 -1.62
CA ILE A 184 -9.85 -2.11 -1.89
C ILE A 184 -10.25 -0.90 -2.73
N LEU A 185 -9.82 0.30 -2.37
CA LEU A 185 -10.12 1.52 -3.13
C LEU A 185 -9.52 1.48 -4.54
N ILE A 186 -8.31 0.93 -4.70
CA ILE A 186 -7.70 0.70 -6.01
C ILE A 186 -8.57 -0.27 -6.82
N ALA A 187 -9.01 -1.37 -6.23
CA ALA A 187 -9.88 -2.32 -6.93
C ALA A 187 -11.20 -1.68 -7.37
N VAL A 188 -11.83 -0.87 -6.50
CA VAL A 188 -13.04 -0.10 -6.83
C VAL A 188 -12.78 0.85 -8.00
N SER A 189 -11.69 1.61 -7.97
CA SER A 189 -11.34 2.53 -9.07
C SER A 189 -11.19 1.80 -10.40
N ARG A 190 -10.59 0.61 -10.41
CA ARG A 190 -10.42 -0.22 -11.61
C ARG A 190 -11.75 -0.77 -12.16
N VAL A 191 -12.68 -1.10 -11.27
CA VAL A 191 -14.03 -1.54 -11.69
C VAL A 191 -14.78 -0.39 -12.36
N LEU A 192 -14.69 0.82 -11.80
CA LEU A 192 -15.30 2.01 -12.39
C LEU A 192 -14.73 2.35 -13.76
N GLU A 193 -13.40 2.27 -13.91
CA GLU A 193 -12.71 2.51 -15.21
C GLU A 193 -13.16 1.56 -16.33
N LYS A 194 -13.53 0.31 -15.99
CA LYS A 194 -14.00 -0.66 -17.00
C LYS A 194 -15.43 -0.45 -17.46
N LYS A 195 -16.23 0.27 -16.69
CA LYS A 195 -17.65 0.54 -16.99
C LYS A 195 -17.87 1.88 -17.71
N SER A 196 -16.86 2.73 -17.73
CA SER A 196 -16.85 4.04 -18.41
C SER A 196 -16.27 3.88 -19.81
#